data_f472faad51b8d3089e002859a4800367
#
_entry.id   f472faad51b8d3089e002859a4800367
#
_cell.length_a   1.000
_cell.length_b   1.000
_cell.length_c   1.000
_cell.angle_alpha   90.00
_cell.angle_beta   90.00
_cell.angle_gamma   90.00
#
_symmetry.space_group_name_H-M   'P 1'
#
loop_
_entity.id
_entity.type
_entity.pdbx_description
1 polymer ?
#
loop_
_entity_poly.entity_id
_entity_poly.type
_entity_poly.pdbx_seq_one_letter_code
_entity_poly.pdbx_strand_id
1 'polypeptide(L)'
;MGVLACLAMAVLISSCGGLPEPGGVRIHEIQGRAHRSPYDGRQVSGVVGIVTFTGKDHFFLQDPDPDRDDSTSEALRVYVGRDGAVPVRGDRVSVFGKVTEYYPGGKKTGNLPMTGIEAKEVRPISSKRPLPDFVSIAAGGRLPPGKVIDDDSVAGDPENPATPFDPAQDGLDFYESLEGMLVEINEAVVVGASNKYSEVWVIPGEGGDFGPRTPRGGLLLRSDDRNPERIKLQVGRSHEWNVGDVLTGVRGVFDYSFGNFALKLLDAPGHEDRGLMPEVTSLSGGQSRLSLASYNVLNFSAVDKERSGKLA
;
A
#
# COMPACT_ATOMS: atom_id res chain seq x y z
N MET A 1 40.57 36.43 58.57
CA MET A 1 39.89 36.81 57.29
C MET A 1 40.33 35.79 56.25
N GLY A 2 39.46 34.79 56.03
CA GLY A 2 39.71 33.74 55.06
C GLY A 2 38.76 33.89 53.93
N VAL A 3 39.23 33.99 52.70
CA VAL A 3 38.49 34.09 51.50
C VAL A 3 38.31 32.66 50.95
N LEU A 4 37.05 32.20 50.92
CA LEU A 4 36.64 30.93 50.33
C LEU A 4 36.45 31.17 48.81
N ALA A 5 37.30 30.55 48.01
CA ALA A 5 37.12 30.54 46.54
C ALA A 5 36.21 29.37 46.15
N CYS A 6 34.98 29.67 45.67
CA CYS A 6 34.13 28.69 45.04
C CYS A 6 34.59 28.45 43.61
N LEU A 7 35.05 27.21 43.34
CA LEU A 7 35.35 26.75 41.98
C LEU A 7 34.02 26.28 41.33
N ALA A 8 33.49 27.04 40.39
CA ALA A 8 32.37 26.63 39.57
C ALA A 8 32.85 25.75 38.42
N MET A 9 32.54 24.47 38.48
CA MET A 9 32.82 23.49 37.44
C MET A 9 31.72 23.59 36.36
N ALA A 10 32.02 24.24 35.23
CA ALA A 10 31.14 24.30 34.08
C ALA A 10 31.16 22.95 33.37
N VAL A 11 30.05 22.22 33.44
CA VAL A 11 29.80 21.03 32.63
C VAL A 11 29.42 21.50 31.22
N LEU A 12 30.36 21.39 30.28
CA LEU A 12 30.08 21.54 28.86
C LEU A 12 29.32 20.31 28.38
N ILE A 13 28.01 20.43 28.28
CA ILE A 13 27.19 19.49 27.56
C ILE A 13 27.39 19.79 26.06
N SER A 14 28.29 19.01 25.45
CA SER A 14 28.46 19.00 23.99
C SER A 14 27.20 18.36 23.38
N SER A 15 26.19 19.18 23.04
CA SER A 15 25.12 18.76 22.15
C SER A 15 25.72 18.62 20.75
N CYS A 16 25.97 17.39 20.31
CA CYS A 16 26.15 17.10 18.90
C CYS A 16 24.84 17.32 18.18
N GLY A 17 24.41 18.57 18.03
CA GLY A 17 23.46 18.98 17.03
C GLY A 17 24.20 18.96 15.70
N GLY A 18 23.97 17.90 14.90
CA GLY A 18 24.34 17.93 13.49
C GLY A 18 23.70 19.17 12.86
N LEU A 19 24.50 19.96 12.15
CA LEU A 19 24.00 21.06 11.34
C LEU A 19 22.89 20.52 10.43
N PRO A 20 21.77 21.23 10.26
CA PRO A 20 20.78 20.85 9.27
C PRO A 20 21.51 20.80 7.92
N GLU A 21 21.43 19.64 7.23
CA GLU A 21 21.87 19.53 5.85
C GLU A 21 21.16 20.64 5.06
N PRO A 22 21.83 21.38 4.17
CA PRO A 22 21.18 22.40 3.35
C PRO A 22 20.04 21.72 2.61
N GLY A 23 18.82 22.26 2.74
CA GLY A 23 17.57 21.64 2.36
C GLY A 23 17.59 20.99 1.00
N GLY A 24 17.63 19.67 0.97
CA GLY A 24 17.31 18.87 -0.20
C GLY A 24 15.83 19.02 -0.53
N VAL A 25 15.45 18.65 -1.75
CA VAL A 25 14.04 18.57 -2.17
C VAL A 25 13.30 17.61 -1.23
N ARG A 26 12.12 18.00 -0.77
CA ARG A 26 11.28 17.16 0.08
C ARG A 26 10.59 16.08 -0.76
N ILE A 27 10.20 14.99 -0.11
CA ILE A 27 9.58 13.84 -0.78
C ILE A 27 8.24 14.24 -1.44
N HIS A 28 7.39 14.98 -0.74
CA HIS A 28 6.12 15.44 -1.30
C HIS A 28 6.29 16.38 -2.53
N GLU A 29 7.38 17.16 -2.59
CA GLU A 29 7.69 17.97 -3.78
C GLU A 29 8.09 17.09 -4.97
N ILE A 30 8.80 15.95 -4.71
CA ILE A 30 9.14 14.97 -5.73
C ILE A 30 7.90 14.24 -6.21
N GLN A 31 7.03 13.83 -5.31
CA GLN A 31 5.77 13.16 -5.65
C GLN A 31 4.86 14.08 -6.46
N GLY A 32 4.57 15.27 -5.94
CA GLY A 32 3.62 16.18 -6.54
C GLY A 32 2.17 15.74 -6.36
N ARG A 33 1.26 16.35 -7.12
CA ARG A 33 -0.19 16.07 -7.14
C ARG A 33 -0.58 15.55 -8.51
N ALA A 34 -0.05 14.41 -8.90
CA ALA A 34 -0.30 13.77 -10.19
C ALA A 34 0.30 12.35 -10.18
N HIS A 35 -0.12 11.53 -11.12
CA HIS A 35 0.45 10.19 -11.37
C HIS A 35 1.86 10.19 -11.96
N ARG A 36 2.49 11.34 -12.10
CA ARG A 36 3.88 11.50 -12.51
C ARG A 36 4.54 12.63 -11.76
N SER A 37 5.74 12.36 -11.31
CA SER A 37 6.57 13.34 -10.60
C SER A 37 6.89 14.57 -11.45
N PRO A 38 6.74 15.79 -10.92
CA PRO A 38 7.26 17.00 -11.56
C PRO A 38 8.79 17.02 -11.64
N TYR A 39 9.46 16.07 -10.99
CA TYR A 39 10.91 15.89 -11.00
C TYR A 39 11.36 14.73 -11.90
N ASP A 40 10.47 14.05 -12.62
CA ASP A 40 10.86 12.95 -13.50
C ASP A 40 12.04 13.30 -14.40
N GLY A 41 13.06 12.47 -14.40
CA GLY A 41 14.30 12.65 -15.14
C GLY A 41 15.33 13.59 -14.50
N ARG A 42 15.01 14.31 -13.41
CA ARG A 42 15.92 15.26 -12.75
C ARG A 42 16.81 14.59 -11.72
N GLN A 43 18.00 15.15 -11.52
CA GLN A 43 18.89 14.78 -10.44
C GLN A 43 18.45 15.48 -9.16
N VAL A 44 18.41 14.73 -8.06
CA VAL A 44 18.14 15.23 -6.72
C VAL A 44 19.26 14.88 -5.77
N SER A 45 19.42 15.69 -4.74
CA SER A 45 20.47 15.51 -3.74
C SER A 45 19.94 15.80 -2.35
N GLY A 46 20.36 14.97 -1.39
CA GLY A 46 20.02 15.21 0.01
C GLY A 46 18.57 14.95 0.36
N VAL A 47 17.86 14.04 -0.37
CA VAL A 47 16.49 13.64 -0.03
C VAL A 47 16.55 12.79 1.24
N VAL A 48 16.00 13.31 2.33
CA VAL A 48 16.09 12.70 3.66
C VAL A 48 14.76 12.06 4.04
N GLY A 49 14.84 10.88 4.65
CA GLY A 49 13.67 10.19 5.20
C GLY A 49 14.07 9.04 6.11
N ILE A 50 13.06 8.29 6.55
CA ILE A 50 13.20 7.06 7.33
C ILE A 50 12.81 5.89 6.43
N VAL A 51 13.63 4.84 6.44
CA VAL A 51 13.36 3.59 5.72
C VAL A 51 12.21 2.86 6.40
N THR A 52 11.12 2.67 5.65
CA THR A 52 9.88 2.05 6.16
C THR A 52 9.74 0.58 5.77
N PHE A 53 10.25 0.21 4.60
CA PHE A 53 10.23 -1.16 4.09
C PHE A 53 11.51 -1.44 3.29
N THR A 54 11.97 -2.69 3.33
CA THR A 54 13.20 -3.12 2.65
C THR A 54 12.89 -4.30 1.72
N GLY A 55 13.11 -4.11 0.42
CA GLY A 55 13.05 -5.15 -0.61
C GLY A 55 14.43 -5.73 -0.91
N LYS A 56 14.54 -6.45 -2.02
CA LYS A 56 15.79 -7.08 -2.46
C LYS A 56 16.81 -6.07 -2.99
N ASP A 57 16.36 -5.11 -3.77
CA ASP A 57 17.17 -4.14 -4.53
C ASP A 57 16.64 -2.71 -4.38
N HIS A 58 15.69 -2.52 -3.49
CA HIS A 58 15.02 -1.25 -3.23
C HIS A 58 14.54 -1.16 -1.79
N PHE A 59 14.19 0.03 -1.37
CA PHE A 59 13.51 0.31 -0.12
C PHE A 59 12.49 1.43 -0.31
N PHE A 60 11.55 1.53 0.62
CA PHE A 60 10.67 2.70 0.72
C PHE A 60 11.23 3.68 1.75
N LEU A 61 11.21 4.95 1.39
CA LEU A 61 11.69 6.07 2.18
C LEU A 61 10.52 7.01 2.43
N GLN A 62 10.24 7.32 3.69
CA GLN A 62 9.16 8.25 4.06
C GLN A 62 9.70 9.40 4.89
N ASP A 63 9.21 10.60 4.62
CA ASP A 63 9.51 11.79 5.38
C ASP A 63 8.80 11.72 6.75
N PRO A 64 9.51 11.90 7.87
CA PRO A 64 8.86 11.90 9.19
C PRO A 64 8.09 13.19 9.50
N ASP A 65 8.27 14.24 8.71
CA ASP A 65 7.67 15.56 8.92
C ASP A 65 6.74 15.91 7.73
N PRO A 66 5.50 15.38 7.67
CA PRO A 66 4.61 15.52 6.53
C PRO A 66 4.19 16.99 6.29
N ASP A 67 3.88 17.34 5.03
CA ASP A 67 3.38 18.65 4.65
C ASP A 67 1.91 18.90 5.04
N ARG A 68 1.19 17.83 5.43
CA ARG A 68 -0.23 17.79 5.78
C ARG A 68 -1.18 18.03 4.60
N ASP A 69 -0.70 17.82 3.38
CA ASP A 69 -1.51 17.83 2.18
C ASP A 69 -1.86 16.40 1.78
N ASP A 70 -3.11 16.01 1.93
CA ASP A 70 -3.59 14.67 1.59
C ASP A 70 -3.52 14.36 0.08
N SER A 71 -3.19 15.33 -0.74
CA SER A 71 -3.01 15.15 -2.19
C SER A 71 -1.56 14.85 -2.60
N THR A 72 -0.63 14.77 -1.65
CA THR A 72 0.76 14.43 -1.92
C THR A 72 1.19 13.23 -1.08
N SER A 73 2.00 12.33 -1.64
CA SER A 73 2.64 11.29 -0.85
C SER A 73 3.90 11.81 -0.14
N GLU A 74 4.10 11.40 1.10
CA GLU A 74 5.31 11.64 1.88
C GLU A 74 6.35 10.52 1.74
N ALA A 75 6.17 9.61 0.80
CA ALA A 75 7.06 8.48 0.61
C ALA A 75 7.39 8.25 -0.86
N LEU A 76 8.46 7.51 -1.11
CA LEU A 76 8.85 7.09 -2.45
C LEU A 76 9.69 5.82 -2.42
N ARG A 77 9.77 5.17 -3.58
CA ARG A 77 10.60 4.00 -3.78
C ARG A 77 12.03 4.41 -4.14
N VAL A 78 13.04 3.86 -3.46
CA VAL A 78 14.46 4.06 -3.79
C VAL A 78 15.07 2.76 -4.32
N TYR A 79 15.52 2.77 -5.55
CA TYR A 79 16.22 1.65 -6.17
C TYR A 79 17.73 1.83 -6.02
N VAL A 80 18.41 0.82 -5.47
CA VAL A 80 19.87 0.85 -5.22
C VAL A 80 20.68 -0.01 -6.19
N GLY A 81 20.02 -0.62 -7.16
CA GLY A 81 20.66 -1.58 -8.06
C GLY A 81 20.76 -2.98 -7.49
N ARG A 82 21.07 -3.96 -8.34
CA ARG A 82 21.08 -5.39 -7.97
C ARG A 82 22.07 -5.73 -6.86
N ASP A 83 23.20 -5.04 -6.84
CA ASP A 83 24.30 -5.28 -5.92
C ASP A 83 24.48 -4.15 -4.89
N GLY A 84 23.54 -3.20 -4.88
CA GLY A 84 23.55 -2.08 -3.95
C GLY A 84 23.20 -2.51 -2.53
N ALA A 85 23.85 -1.89 -1.54
CA ALA A 85 23.51 -2.12 -0.14
C ALA A 85 22.16 -1.48 0.17
N VAL A 86 21.21 -2.29 0.65
CA VAL A 86 19.88 -1.83 1.05
C VAL A 86 19.90 -1.54 2.55
N PRO A 87 19.54 -0.31 2.99
CA PRO A 87 19.44 0.02 4.41
C PRO A 87 18.31 -0.75 5.08
N VAL A 88 18.33 -0.82 6.40
CA VAL A 88 17.30 -1.55 7.15
C VAL A 88 16.19 -0.61 7.63
N ARG A 89 15.02 -1.18 7.89
CA ARG A 89 13.87 -0.45 8.44
C ARG A 89 14.25 0.31 9.73
N GLY A 90 13.89 1.59 9.79
CA GLY A 90 14.23 2.48 10.89
C GLY A 90 15.57 3.22 10.71
N ASP A 91 16.30 2.98 9.63
CA ASP A 91 17.44 3.84 9.31
C ASP A 91 16.94 5.18 8.75
N ARG A 92 17.53 6.27 9.22
CA ARG A 92 17.40 7.59 8.60
C ARG A 92 18.55 7.77 7.62
N VAL A 93 18.22 8.04 6.37
CA VAL A 93 19.20 8.15 5.29
C VAL A 93 19.00 9.43 4.48
N SER A 94 20.05 9.83 3.75
CA SER A 94 20.02 10.88 2.75
C SER A 94 20.33 10.26 1.38
N VAL A 95 19.45 10.47 0.41
CA VAL A 95 19.51 9.86 -0.92
C VAL A 95 19.92 10.87 -1.97
N PHE A 96 20.82 10.47 -2.86
CA PHE A 96 21.30 11.22 -4.04
C PHE A 96 21.07 10.35 -5.26
N GLY A 97 20.42 10.88 -6.29
CA GLY A 97 20.11 10.07 -7.46
C GLY A 97 19.25 10.79 -8.48
N LYS A 98 18.68 10.02 -9.38
CA LYS A 98 17.79 10.52 -10.43
C LYS A 98 16.35 10.09 -10.12
N VAL A 99 15.44 11.04 -10.15
CA VAL A 99 14.00 10.74 -10.09
C VAL A 99 13.58 10.03 -11.37
N THR A 100 12.81 8.96 -11.22
CA THR A 100 12.35 8.15 -12.36
C THR A 100 10.94 7.61 -12.09
N GLU A 101 10.19 7.50 -13.17
CA GLU A 101 8.92 6.77 -13.16
C GLU A 101 9.18 5.29 -13.49
N TYR A 102 9.00 4.44 -12.49
CA TYR A 102 9.14 2.99 -12.61
C TYR A 102 7.81 2.36 -12.99
N TYR A 103 7.72 1.73 -14.15
CA TYR A 103 6.54 1.00 -14.61
C TYR A 103 6.69 -0.49 -14.30
N PRO A 104 5.95 -1.05 -13.33
CA PRO A 104 6.00 -2.48 -13.02
C PRO A 104 5.66 -3.33 -14.25
N GLY A 105 6.58 -4.21 -14.65
CA GLY A 105 6.43 -5.00 -15.88
C GLY A 105 6.73 -4.25 -17.18
N GLY A 106 7.05 -2.95 -17.11
CA GLY A 106 7.38 -2.06 -18.23
C GLY A 106 6.16 -1.34 -18.84
N LYS A 107 6.41 -0.23 -19.51
CA LYS A 107 5.37 0.68 -20.07
C LYS A 107 4.32 0.01 -20.97
N LYS A 108 4.67 -1.11 -21.61
CA LYS A 108 3.74 -1.84 -22.51
C LYS A 108 2.64 -2.61 -21.80
N THR A 109 2.71 -2.74 -20.47
CA THR A 109 1.70 -3.45 -19.69
C THR A 109 0.43 -2.65 -19.45
N GLY A 110 0.47 -1.31 -19.67
CA GLY A 110 -0.61 -0.40 -19.29
C GLY A 110 -0.70 -0.15 -17.78
N ASN A 111 0.32 -0.56 -17.02
CA ASN A 111 0.41 -0.23 -15.60
C ASN A 111 0.76 1.23 -15.40
N LEU A 112 0.26 1.82 -14.30
CA LEU A 112 0.68 3.14 -13.83
C LEU A 112 2.16 3.11 -13.40
N PRO A 113 2.85 4.24 -13.47
CA PRO A 113 4.19 4.36 -12.92
C PRO A 113 4.17 4.40 -11.40
N MET A 114 5.34 4.24 -10.81
CA MET A 114 5.65 4.57 -9.43
C MET A 114 6.76 5.59 -9.40
N THR A 115 6.58 6.67 -8.67
CA THR A 115 7.63 7.66 -8.46
C THR A 115 8.74 7.09 -7.59
N GLY A 116 9.97 7.19 -8.05
CA GLY A 116 11.12 6.69 -7.33
C GLY A 116 12.40 7.43 -7.60
N ILE A 117 13.44 7.03 -6.88
CA ILE A 117 14.82 7.51 -7.12
C ILE A 117 15.68 6.30 -7.49
N GLU A 118 16.32 6.36 -8.65
CA GLU A 118 17.50 5.54 -8.93
C GLU A 118 18.69 6.12 -8.18
N ALA A 119 19.00 5.50 -7.04
CA ALA A 119 20.02 6.00 -6.15
C ALA A 119 21.42 5.81 -6.75
N LYS A 120 22.18 6.91 -6.80
CA LYS A 120 23.62 6.92 -7.04
C LYS A 120 24.40 6.74 -5.74
N GLU A 121 23.84 7.28 -4.66
CA GLU A 121 24.43 7.21 -3.32
C GLU A 121 23.35 7.25 -2.27
N VAL A 122 23.51 6.43 -1.23
CA VAL A 122 22.68 6.45 -0.01
C VAL A 122 23.61 6.66 1.18
N ARG A 123 23.45 7.76 1.90
CA ARG A 123 24.25 8.10 3.08
C ARG A 123 23.48 7.82 4.35
N PRO A 124 23.98 6.97 5.25
CA PRO A 124 23.36 6.79 6.55
C PRO A 124 23.52 8.06 7.41
N ILE A 125 22.43 8.46 8.08
CA ILE A 125 22.44 9.57 9.04
C ILE A 125 22.36 9.04 10.46
N SER A 126 21.41 8.15 10.74
CA SER A 126 21.23 7.49 12.04
C SER A 126 20.40 6.22 11.86
N SER A 127 20.47 5.32 12.85
CA SER A 127 19.73 4.05 12.83
C SER A 127 18.72 3.95 13.96
N LYS A 128 17.84 2.95 13.91
CA LYS A 128 16.85 2.63 14.95
C LYS A 128 15.92 3.80 15.29
N ARG A 129 15.57 4.59 14.29
CA ARG A 129 14.57 5.66 14.46
C ARG A 129 13.17 5.03 14.53
N PRO A 130 12.24 5.63 15.28
CA PRO A 130 10.84 5.26 15.16
C PRO A 130 10.40 5.46 13.72
N LEU A 131 9.48 4.63 13.27
CA LEU A 131 8.84 4.82 11.97
C LEU A 131 8.00 6.10 11.99
N PRO A 132 7.82 6.77 10.84
CA PRO A 132 6.81 7.82 10.68
C PRO A 132 5.42 7.33 11.06
N ASP A 133 4.51 8.25 11.34
CA ASP A 133 3.13 7.94 11.66
C ASP A 133 2.45 7.23 10.47
N PHE A 134 1.56 6.30 10.82
CA PHE A 134 0.75 5.61 9.82
C PHE A 134 -0.44 6.47 9.42
N VAL A 135 -0.73 6.51 8.12
CA VAL A 135 -2.01 7.04 7.66
C VAL A 135 -3.11 6.02 7.99
N SER A 136 -4.08 6.44 8.77
CA SER A 136 -5.21 5.58 9.13
C SER A 136 -6.27 5.58 8.02
N ILE A 137 -6.59 4.40 7.50
CA ILE A 137 -7.74 4.18 6.60
C ILE A 137 -8.91 3.68 7.47
N ALA A 138 -9.69 4.62 7.97
CA ALA A 138 -10.84 4.37 8.84
C ALA A 138 -11.72 5.61 8.99
N ALA A 139 -12.85 5.47 9.67
CA ALA A 139 -13.64 6.61 10.13
C ALA A 139 -12.79 7.56 10.97
N GLY A 140 -12.78 8.84 10.60
CA GLY A 140 -11.94 9.87 11.24
C GLY A 140 -10.50 9.95 10.74
N GLY A 141 -10.09 9.06 9.83
CA GLY A 141 -8.88 9.14 9.02
C GLY A 141 -9.22 9.41 7.55
N ARG A 142 -8.46 8.81 6.65
CA ARG A 142 -8.72 8.86 5.21
C ARG A 142 -9.55 7.66 4.79
N LEU A 143 -10.55 7.85 3.93
CA LEU A 143 -11.35 6.77 3.35
C LEU A 143 -11.25 6.83 1.83
N PRO A 144 -11.06 5.67 1.16
CA PRO A 144 -11.12 5.61 -0.30
C PRO A 144 -12.53 5.96 -0.79
N PRO A 145 -12.66 6.57 -1.99
CA PRO A 145 -13.94 6.72 -2.66
C PRO A 145 -14.64 5.36 -2.80
N GLY A 146 -15.99 5.35 -2.66
CA GLY A 146 -16.75 4.09 -2.67
C GLY A 146 -17.31 3.69 -4.04
N LYS A 147 -17.16 4.51 -5.10
CA LYS A 147 -17.83 4.24 -6.39
C LYS A 147 -16.95 4.45 -7.62
N VAL A 148 -16.18 5.51 -7.64
CA VAL A 148 -15.43 5.99 -8.79
C VAL A 148 -13.99 5.53 -8.68
N ILE A 149 -13.49 4.87 -9.73
CA ILE A 149 -12.06 4.55 -9.86
C ILE A 149 -11.34 5.76 -10.45
N ASP A 150 -11.89 6.29 -11.55
CA ASP A 150 -11.42 7.45 -12.30
C ASP A 150 -12.51 7.80 -13.32
N ASP A 151 -12.97 9.05 -13.38
CA ASP A 151 -14.01 9.47 -14.30
C ASP A 151 -13.72 10.78 -15.05
N ASP A 152 -12.58 11.42 -14.78
CA ASP A 152 -12.20 12.70 -15.37
C ASP A 152 -10.84 12.72 -16.06
N SER A 153 -10.16 11.59 -16.16
CA SER A 153 -8.89 11.47 -16.88
C SER A 153 -8.99 11.94 -18.33
N VAL A 154 -8.17 12.91 -18.70
CA VAL A 154 -8.12 13.46 -20.07
C VAL A 154 -7.74 12.36 -21.06
N ALA A 155 -8.64 12.07 -22.00
CA ALA A 155 -8.50 10.97 -22.95
C ALA A 155 -8.35 9.58 -22.33
N GLY A 156 -8.78 9.38 -21.07
CA GLY A 156 -8.62 8.14 -20.33
C GLY A 156 -7.17 7.86 -19.93
N ASP A 157 -6.36 8.89 -19.79
CA ASP A 157 -4.96 8.81 -19.40
C ASP A 157 -4.72 9.56 -18.06
N PRO A 158 -4.63 8.86 -16.93
CA PRO A 158 -4.37 9.48 -15.63
C PRO A 158 -2.99 10.13 -15.53
N GLU A 159 -2.03 9.73 -16.39
CA GLU A 159 -0.71 10.35 -16.46
C GLU A 159 -0.69 11.66 -17.28
N ASN A 160 -1.81 12.06 -17.90
CA ASN A 160 -1.88 13.28 -18.68
C ASN A 160 -1.75 14.50 -17.73
N PRO A 161 -0.84 15.45 -18.00
CA PRO A 161 -0.64 16.61 -17.11
C PRO A 161 -1.87 17.52 -16.98
N ALA A 162 -2.89 17.37 -17.83
CA ALA A 162 -4.12 18.11 -17.77
C ALA A 162 -5.25 17.35 -17.05
N THR A 163 -5.03 16.09 -16.67
CA THR A 163 -5.96 15.32 -15.84
C THR A 163 -6.01 15.96 -14.44
N PRO A 164 -7.19 16.26 -13.92
CA PRO A 164 -7.34 16.68 -12.53
C PRO A 164 -6.78 15.61 -11.58
N PHE A 165 -6.39 16.01 -10.38
CA PHE A 165 -5.93 15.11 -9.34
C PHE A 165 -6.72 15.36 -8.06
N ASP A 166 -7.71 14.50 -7.79
CA ASP A 166 -8.63 14.67 -6.68
C ASP A 166 -8.87 13.40 -5.85
N PRO A 167 -7.95 13.07 -4.96
CA PRO A 167 -7.97 11.89 -4.09
C PRO A 167 -9.24 11.70 -3.26
N ALA A 168 -10.06 12.74 -3.13
CA ALA A 168 -11.33 12.65 -2.41
C ALA A 168 -12.48 12.06 -3.26
N GLN A 169 -12.34 12.05 -4.58
CA GLN A 169 -13.38 11.62 -5.51
C GLN A 169 -12.97 10.36 -6.27
N ASP A 170 -11.72 10.27 -6.69
CA ASP A 170 -11.19 9.20 -7.51
C ASP A 170 -10.30 8.23 -6.76
N GLY A 171 -10.57 6.93 -6.94
CA GLY A 171 -9.83 5.87 -6.26
C GLY A 171 -8.39 5.74 -6.73
N LEU A 172 -8.09 6.00 -8.01
CA LEU A 172 -6.70 5.99 -8.49
C LEU A 172 -5.89 7.08 -7.79
N ASP A 173 -6.40 8.30 -7.75
CA ASP A 173 -5.74 9.43 -7.12
C ASP A 173 -5.59 9.25 -5.61
N PHE A 174 -6.63 8.64 -4.98
CA PHE A 174 -6.57 8.33 -3.55
C PHE A 174 -5.38 7.42 -3.23
N TYR A 175 -5.20 6.34 -3.98
CA TYR A 175 -4.11 5.41 -3.73
C TYR A 175 -2.75 5.96 -4.18
N GLU A 176 -2.72 6.75 -5.24
CA GLU A 176 -1.52 7.47 -5.69
C GLU A 176 -1.01 8.42 -4.60
N SER A 177 -1.90 9.18 -3.98
CA SER A 177 -1.54 10.08 -2.87
C SER A 177 -1.03 9.37 -1.61
N LEU A 178 -1.08 8.04 -1.58
CA LEU A 178 -0.54 7.17 -0.53
C LEU A 178 0.65 6.32 -1.00
N GLU A 179 1.12 6.52 -2.25
CA GLU A 179 2.19 5.70 -2.81
C GLU A 179 3.42 5.67 -1.90
N GLY A 180 3.88 4.46 -1.56
CA GLY A 180 5.04 4.25 -0.69
C GLY A 180 4.82 4.51 0.80
N MET A 181 3.70 5.09 1.21
CA MET A 181 3.45 5.48 2.60
C MET A 181 3.09 4.31 3.51
N LEU A 182 3.40 4.49 4.79
CA LEU A 182 2.91 3.64 5.88
C LEU A 182 1.42 3.87 6.09
N VAL A 183 0.65 2.78 6.04
CA VAL A 183 -0.79 2.80 6.20
C VAL A 183 -1.22 1.77 7.24
N GLU A 184 -2.25 2.11 8.03
CA GLU A 184 -2.91 1.19 8.93
C GLU A 184 -4.42 1.13 8.69
N ILE A 185 -4.97 -0.08 8.84
CA ILE A 185 -6.41 -0.34 8.86
C ILE A 185 -6.68 -1.09 10.16
N ASN A 186 -7.35 -0.45 11.10
CA ASN A 186 -7.58 -1.04 12.42
C ASN A 186 -8.41 -2.32 12.34
N GLU A 187 -9.45 -2.28 11.52
CA GLU A 187 -10.31 -3.41 11.20
C GLU A 187 -10.55 -3.45 9.69
N ALA A 188 -10.29 -4.60 9.08
CA ALA A 188 -10.50 -4.84 7.65
C ALA A 188 -11.34 -6.10 7.44
N VAL A 189 -12.36 -6.01 6.60
CA VAL A 189 -13.23 -7.15 6.27
C VAL A 189 -12.76 -7.77 4.97
N VAL A 190 -12.55 -9.07 4.96
CA VAL A 190 -12.18 -9.83 3.77
C VAL A 190 -13.38 -9.93 2.83
N VAL A 191 -13.22 -9.45 1.60
CA VAL A 191 -14.24 -9.46 0.53
C VAL A 191 -13.88 -10.35 -0.65
N GLY A 192 -12.62 -10.81 -0.71
CA GLY A 192 -12.13 -11.79 -1.67
C GLY A 192 -11.15 -12.73 -0.97
N ALA A 193 -11.42 -14.04 -1.00
CA ALA A 193 -10.61 -15.04 -0.32
C ALA A 193 -9.15 -15.04 -0.77
N SER A 194 -8.27 -15.53 0.09
CA SER A 194 -6.84 -15.69 -0.20
C SER A 194 -6.61 -16.49 -1.48
N ASN A 195 -5.68 -16.03 -2.30
CA ASN A 195 -5.29 -16.71 -3.53
C ASN A 195 -3.92 -17.42 -3.37
N LYS A 196 -3.52 -18.18 -4.39
CA LYS A 196 -2.24 -18.91 -4.41
C LYS A 196 -0.98 -18.02 -4.35
N TYR A 197 -1.12 -16.71 -4.51
CA TYR A 197 -0.03 -15.74 -4.43
C TYR A 197 0.05 -15.05 -3.06
N SER A 198 -0.72 -15.52 -2.07
CA SER A 198 -0.83 -14.93 -0.75
C SER A 198 -1.36 -13.48 -0.79
N GLU A 199 -2.28 -13.21 -1.71
CA GLU A 199 -3.01 -11.96 -1.82
C GLU A 199 -4.43 -12.17 -1.32
N VAL A 200 -4.99 -11.17 -0.66
CA VAL A 200 -6.37 -11.12 -0.20
C VAL A 200 -6.94 -9.73 -0.45
N TRP A 201 -8.24 -9.66 -0.69
CA TRP A 201 -8.92 -8.39 -0.88
C TRP A 201 -9.76 -8.06 0.34
N VAL A 202 -9.59 -6.84 0.82
CA VAL A 202 -10.32 -6.33 1.99
C VAL A 202 -10.96 -4.97 1.70
N ILE A 203 -11.89 -4.58 2.56
CA ILE A 203 -12.38 -3.21 2.67
C ILE A 203 -12.16 -2.76 4.12
N PRO A 204 -12.07 -1.45 4.40
CA PRO A 204 -12.10 -0.95 5.77
C PRO A 204 -13.38 -1.40 6.47
N GLY A 205 -13.27 -1.85 7.72
CA GLY A 205 -14.40 -2.38 8.50
C GLY A 205 -15.38 -1.32 8.96
N GLU A 206 -14.89 -0.09 9.14
CA GLU A 206 -15.67 1.02 9.68
C GLU A 206 -15.59 2.27 8.80
N GLY A 207 -16.63 3.09 8.82
CA GLY A 207 -16.63 4.47 8.37
C GLY A 207 -17.09 4.74 6.96
N GLY A 208 -17.30 3.72 6.11
CA GLY A 208 -17.79 3.88 4.75
C GLY A 208 -19.04 3.06 4.46
N ASP A 209 -19.91 3.59 3.58
CA ASP A 209 -20.94 2.80 2.90
C ASP A 209 -20.31 2.12 1.69
N PHE A 210 -19.58 1.04 1.95
CA PHE A 210 -18.84 0.32 0.93
C PHE A 210 -19.70 -0.72 0.27
N GLY A 211 -20.21 -0.38 -0.89
CA GLY A 211 -20.89 -1.17 -1.90
C GLY A 211 -21.98 -2.14 -1.43
N PRO A 212 -22.83 -2.59 -2.30
CA PRO A 212 -23.71 -3.71 -1.97
C PRO A 212 -22.89 -4.99 -1.86
N ARG A 213 -23.17 -5.75 -0.80
CA ARG A 213 -22.55 -7.06 -0.55
C ARG A 213 -23.52 -8.19 -0.85
N THR A 214 -22.97 -9.33 -1.24
CA THR A 214 -23.73 -10.59 -1.26
C THR A 214 -24.08 -11.01 0.16
N PRO A 215 -25.09 -11.90 0.35
CA PRO A 215 -25.37 -12.46 1.68
C PRO A 215 -24.16 -13.15 2.34
N ARG A 216 -23.16 -13.53 1.56
CA ARG A 216 -21.92 -14.17 2.04
C ARG A 216 -20.75 -13.16 2.24
N GLY A 217 -21.02 -11.86 2.10
CA GLY A 217 -20.06 -10.78 2.40
C GLY A 217 -19.19 -10.33 1.23
N GLY A 218 -19.24 -10.96 0.06
CA GLY A 218 -18.51 -10.52 -1.13
C GLY A 218 -19.09 -9.24 -1.71
N LEU A 219 -18.25 -8.38 -2.30
CA LEU A 219 -18.67 -7.17 -2.99
C LEU A 219 -19.36 -7.47 -4.33
N LEU A 220 -20.37 -6.68 -4.68
CA LEU A 220 -21.04 -6.73 -5.95
C LEU A 220 -20.52 -5.61 -6.87
N LEU A 221 -19.95 -6.00 -8.01
CA LEU A 221 -19.56 -5.05 -9.05
C LEU A 221 -20.81 -4.57 -9.82
N ARG A 222 -20.97 -3.26 -9.96
CA ARG A 222 -22.05 -2.61 -10.71
C ARG A 222 -21.51 -1.66 -11.77
N SER A 223 -22.37 -1.22 -12.68
CA SER A 223 -22.02 -0.22 -13.68
C SER A 223 -21.74 1.17 -13.08
N ASP A 224 -22.39 1.48 -11.97
CA ASP A 224 -22.34 2.73 -11.21
C ASP A 224 -21.51 2.62 -9.92
N ASP A 225 -20.88 1.47 -9.69
CA ASP A 225 -20.07 1.20 -8.51
C ASP A 225 -18.97 0.18 -8.87
N ARG A 226 -17.73 0.65 -8.98
CA ARG A 226 -16.56 -0.11 -9.42
C ARG A 226 -15.73 -0.65 -8.26
N ASN A 227 -16.20 -0.45 -7.03
CA ASN A 227 -15.57 -0.87 -5.79
C ASN A 227 -14.11 -0.37 -5.65
N PRO A 228 -13.83 0.93 -5.78
CA PRO A 228 -12.49 1.47 -5.61
C PRO A 228 -11.97 1.33 -4.17
N GLU A 229 -12.88 1.20 -3.19
CA GLU A 229 -12.56 1.00 -1.76
C GLU A 229 -11.85 -0.32 -1.45
N ARG A 230 -11.76 -1.19 -2.43
CA ARG A 230 -11.19 -2.51 -2.30
C ARG A 230 -9.66 -2.47 -2.28
N ILE A 231 -9.07 -2.87 -1.17
CA ILE A 231 -7.61 -2.86 -0.95
C ILE A 231 -7.06 -4.28 -1.08
N LYS A 232 -6.04 -4.45 -1.90
CA LYS A 232 -5.28 -5.69 -2.00
C LYS A 232 -4.22 -5.74 -0.90
N LEU A 233 -4.20 -6.82 -0.10
CA LEU A 233 -3.12 -7.08 0.84
C LEU A 233 -2.16 -8.10 0.26
N GLN A 234 -0.86 -7.84 0.38
CA GLN A 234 0.23 -8.78 0.07
C GLN A 234 0.86 -9.25 1.38
N VAL A 235 0.63 -10.51 1.73
CA VAL A 235 0.90 -11.02 3.08
C VAL A 235 2.28 -11.67 3.21
N GLY A 236 2.99 -11.91 2.10
CA GLY A 236 4.34 -12.49 2.09
C GLY A 236 4.43 -13.97 2.46
N ARG A 237 3.36 -14.58 2.96
CA ARG A 237 3.24 -16.01 3.28
C ARG A 237 1.80 -16.49 3.06
N SER A 238 1.61 -17.79 2.88
CA SER A 238 0.27 -18.36 2.67
C SER A 238 -0.62 -18.20 3.92
N HIS A 239 -1.84 -17.75 3.68
CA HIS A 239 -2.93 -17.67 4.65
C HIS A 239 -4.19 -18.19 4.00
N GLU A 240 -5.09 -18.75 4.80
CA GLU A 240 -6.41 -19.22 4.37
C GLU A 240 -7.47 -18.33 5.02
N TRP A 241 -7.62 -17.11 4.50
CA TRP A 241 -8.66 -16.17 4.91
C TRP A 241 -9.81 -16.22 3.92
N ASN A 242 -11.01 -16.30 4.46
CA ASN A 242 -12.24 -16.43 3.72
C ASN A 242 -13.02 -15.11 3.68
N VAL A 243 -13.93 -15.00 2.71
CA VAL A 243 -14.86 -13.86 2.64
C VAL A 243 -15.66 -13.77 3.94
N GLY A 244 -15.74 -12.57 4.51
CA GLY A 244 -16.40 -12.31 5.77
C GLY A 244 -15.47 -12.31 6.99
N ASP A 245 -14.28 -12.92 6.90
CA ASP A 245 -13.30 -12.85 7.99
C ASP A 245 -12.90 -11.41 8.29
N VAL A 246 -12.49 -11.19 9.53
CA VAL A 246 -12.03 -9.87 10.00
C VAL A 246 -10.55 -9.92 10.33
N LEU A 247 -9.81 -8.95 9.79
CA LEU A 247 -8.40 -8.74 10.07
C LEU A 247 -8.23 -7.49 10.92
N THR A 248 -7.42 -7.56 11.99
CA THR A 248 -7.20 -6.45 12.91
C THR A 248 -5.74 -6.03 12.94
N GLY A 249 -5.50 -4.71 13.06
CA GLY A 249 -4.14 -4.18 13.12
C GLY A 249 -3.36 -4.41 11.82
N VAL A 250 -4.03 -4.26 10.68
CA VAL A 250 -3.41 -4.37 9.35
C VAL A 250 -2.50 -3.18 9.14
N ARG A 251 -1.18 -3.41 9.00
CA ARG A 251 -0.16 -2.37 8.81
C ARG A 251 0.77 -2.72 7.69
N GLY A 252 1.04 -1.76 6.82
CA GLY A 252 1.87 -2.01 5.65
C GLY A 252 2.35 -0.74 4.97
N VAL A 253 3.02 -0.96 3.84
CA VAL A 253 3.44 0.09 2.90
C VAL A 253 2.65 -0.08 1.62
N PHE A 254 2.08 1.02 1.10
CA PHE A 254 1.44 0.98 -0.21
C PHE A 254 2.49 0.85 -1.32
N ASP A 255 2.31 -0.17 -2.14
CA ASP A 255 3.09 -0.45 -3.33
C ASP A 255 2.15 -0.60 -4.53
N TYR A 256 2.66 -0.44 -5.73
CA TYR A 256 1.91 -0.69 -6.95
C TYR A 256 2.57 -1.81 -7.77
N SER A 257 1.81 -2.84 -8.07
CA SER A 257 2.31 -3.96 -8.87
C SER A 257 1.17 -4.76 -9.51
N PHE A 258 1.43 -5.32 -10.71
CA PHE A 258 0.46 -6.11 -11.46
C PHE A 258 -0.90 -5.42 -11.64
N GLY A 259 -0.89 -4.10 -11.94
CA GLY A 259 -2.07 -3.31 -12.19
C GLY A 259 -2.93 -3.01 -10.97
N ASN A 260 -2.37 -3.10 -9.77
CA ASN A 260 -3.09 -2.81 -8.54
C ASN A 260 -2.21 -2.11 -7.51
N PHE A 261 -2.78 -1.14 -6.82
CA PHE A 261 -2.25 -0.72 -5.54
C PHE A 261 -2.43 -1.85 -4.52
N ALA A 262 -1.41 -2.09 -3.72
CA ALA A 262 -1.39 -3.18 -2.76
C ALA A 262 -0.67 -2.78 -1.49
N LEU A 263 -1.25 -3.12 -0.34
CA LEU A 263 -0.61 -2.94 0.94
C LEU A 263 0.31 -4.14 1.23
N LYS A 264 1.62 -3.91 1.18
CA LYS A 264 2.63 -4.89 1.62
C LYS A 264 2.69 -4.89 3.13
N LEU A 265 2.27 -5.98 3.75
CA LEU A 265 2.20 -6.05 5.21
C LEU A 265 3.59 -6.06 5.85
N LEU A 266 3.75 -5.27 6.89
CA LEU A 266 4.95 -5.25 7.73
C LEU A 266 4.95 -6.41 8.72
N ASP A 267 3.77 -6.73 9.26
CA ASP A 267 3.55 -7.74 10.27
C ASP A 267 2.28 -8.53 9.97
N ALA A 268 2.11 -9.70 10.59
CA ALA A 268 0.89 -10.47 10.47
C ALA A 268 -0.24 -9.79 11.28
N PRO A 269 -1.40 -9.51 10.64
CA PRO A 269 -2.55 -8.97 11.36
C PRO A 269 -3.18 -10.01 12.27
N GLY A 270 -3.99 -9.56 13.24
CA GLY A 270 -4.94 -10.42 13.92
C GLY A 270 -5.98 -10.95 12.94
N HIS A 271 -6.53 -12.14 13.18
CA HIS A 271 -7.50 -12.80 12.32
C HIS A 271 -8.65 -13.37 13.15
N GLU A 272 -9.87 -13.04 12.77
CA GLU A 272 -11.10 -13.63 13.27
C GLU A 272 -11.81 -14.36 12.13
N ASP A 273 -11.86 -15.70 12.22
CA ASP A 273 -12.62 -16.54 11.28
C ASP A 273 -14.12 -16.39 11.55
N ARG A 274 -14.87 -15.98 10.55
CA ARG A 274 -16.33 -15.83 10.61
C ARG A 274 -17.09 -17.09 10.21
N GLY A 275 -16.39 -18.20 10.04
CA GLY A 275 -16.98 -19.53 9.86
C GLY A 275 -17.70 -19.71 8.53
N LEU A 276 -17.16 -19.15 7.44
CA LEU A 276 -17.75 -19.36 6.12
C LEU A 276 -17.68 -20.83 5.72
N MET A 277 -18.85 -21.49 5.68
CA MET A 277 -18.96 -22.90 5.30
C MET A 277 -19.37 -23.07 3.84
N PRO A 278 -19.00 -24.21 3.20
CA PRO A 278 -19.53 -24.57 1.90
C PRO A 278 -21.07 -24.57 1.93
N GLU A 279 -21.67 -24.04 0.88
CA GLU A 279 -23.12 -23.95 0.75
C GLU A 279 -23.66 -25.17 0.01
N VAL A 280 -24.72 -25.75 0.52
CA VAL A 280 -25.45 -26.85 -0.12
C VAL A 280 -26.78 -26.33 -0.64
N THR A 281 -27.22 -26.85 -1.78
CA THR A 281 -28.50 -26.46 -2.34
C THR A 281 -29.67 -26.96 -1.48
N SER A 282 -30.63 -26.09 -1.24
CA SER A 282 -31.93 -26.45 -0.65
C SER A 282 -32.99 -26.78 -1.71
N LEU A 283 -32.61 -26.71 -2.99
CA LEU A 283 -33.52 -27.01 -4.08
C LEU A 283 -33.85 -28.51 -4.11
N SER A 284 -35.09 -28.85 -4.01
CA SER A 284 -35.60 -30.23 -4.19
C SER A 284 -36.28 -30.40 -5.53
N GLY A 285 -36.03 -31.52 -6.18
CA GLY A 285 -36.77 -31.91 -7.36
C GLY A 285 -38.22 -32.25 -7.02
N GLY A 286 -39.11 -32.28 -8.03
CA GLY A 286 -40.50 -32.68 -7.90
C GLY A 286 -41.11 -33.05 -9.25
N GLN A 287 -42.26 -33.73 -9.24
CA GLN A 287 -42.91 -34.23 -10.47
C GLN A 287 -43.19 -33.15 -11.54
N SER A 288 -43.25 -31.87 -11.14
CA SER A 288 -43.51 -30.73 -12.03
C SER A 288 -42.34 -29.76 -12.16
N ARG A 289 -41.13 -30.16 -11.68
CA ARG A 289 -39.93 -29.31 -11.67
C ARG A 289 -38.74 -30.03 -12.29
N LEU A 290 -38.11 -29.38 -13.28
CA LEU A 290 -36.81 -29.81 -13.80
C LEU A 290 -35.74 -29.02 -13.09
N SER A 291 -34.78 -29.74 -12.48
CA SER A 291 -33.58 -29.13 -11.89
C SER A 291 -32.41 -29.30 -12.86
N LEU A 292 -31.77 -28.19 -13.21
CA LEU A 292 -30.56 -28.18 -14.01
C LEU A 292 -29.41 -27.68 -13.15
N ALA A 293 -28.26 -28.37 -13.18
CA ALA A 293 -27.02 -27.93 -12.55
C ALA A 293 -25.95 -27.79 -13.61
N SER A 294 -25.25 -26.65 -13.57
CA SER A 294 -24.03 -26.44 -14.35
C SER A 294 -22.84 -26.45 -13.38
N TYR A 295 -21.85 -27.28 -13.64
CA TYR A 295 -20.69 -27.42 -12.79
C TYR A 295 -19.42 -27.26 -13.61
N ASN A 296 -18.61 -26.24 -13.27
CA ASN A 296 -17.30 -26.06 -13.90
C ASN A 296 -16.27 -26.93 -13.16
N VAL A 297 -15.84 -27.99 -13.80
CA VAL A 297 -14.87 -28.96 -13.24
C VAL A 297 -13.41 -28.70 -13.64
N LEU A 298 -13.12 -27.56 -14.20
CA LEU A 298 -11.79 -27.05 -14.55
C LEU A 298 -10.81 -28.13 -15.02
N ASN A 299 -10.95 -28.56 -16.27
CA ASN A 299 -10.11 -29.63 -16.88
C ASN A 299 -10.17 -30.97 -16.14
N PHE A 300 -11.32 -31.32 -15.57
CA PHE A 300 -11.52 -32.63 -14.94
C PHE A 300 -11.20 -33.76 -15.91
N SER A 301 -10.44 -34.74 -15.45
CA SER A 301 -10.13 -35.95 -16.17
C SER A 301 -10.37 -37.17 -15.28
N ALA A 302 -10.97 -38.23 -15.82
CA ALA A 302 -11.23 -39.44 -15.09
C ALA A 302 -9.95 -40.13 -14.56
N VAL A 303 -8.80 -39.76 -15.11
CA VAL A 303 -7.47 -40.29 -14.65
C VAL A 303 -6.86 -39.42 -13.55
N ASP A 304 -7.42 -38.24 -13.27
CA ASP A 304 -6.94 -37.33 -12.19
C ASP A 304 -7.56 -37.74 -10.85
N LYS A 305 -6.86 -38.66 -10.16
CA LYS A 305 -7.33 -39.21 -8.87
C LYS A 305 -7.46 -38.15 -7.76
N GLU A 306 -6.66 -37.08 -7.79
CA GLU A 306 -6.70 -36.05 -6.78
C GLU A 306 -7.96 -35.18 -6.89
N ARG A 307 -8.35 -34.84 -8.14
CA ARG A 307 -9.56 -34.05 -8.39
C ARG A 307 -10.83 -34.87 -8.30
N SER A 308 -10.81 -36.13 -8.71
CA SER A 308 -11.95 -37.04 -8.60
C SER A 308 -12.36 -37.30 -7.15
N GLY A 309 -11.41 -37.35 -6.22
CA GLY A 309 -11.66 -37.50 -4.79
C GLY A 309 -12.30 -36.27 -4.12
N LYS A 310 -12.23 -35.09 -4.76
CA LYS A 310 -12.88 -33.85 -4.27
C LYS A 310 -14.32 -33.67 -4.78
N LEU A 311 -14.75 -34.48 -5.74
CA LEU A 311 -16.08 -34.44 -6.35
C LEU A 311 -17.00 -35.56 -5.83
N ALA A 312 -16.47 -36.51 -5.09
CA ALA A 312 -17.19 -37.57 -4.40
C ALA A 312 -17.57 -37.11 -2.98
#